data_9e7643e41c0be798f7008df78e6109c3
#
_entry.id   9e7643e41c0be798f7008df78e6109c3
#
_cell.length_a   1.000
_cell.length_b   1.000
_cell.length_c   1.000
_cell.angle_alpha   90.00
_cell.angle_beta   90.00
_cell.angle_gamma   90.00
#
_symmetry.space_group_name_H-M   'P 1'
#
loop_
_entity.id
_entity.type
_entity.pdbx_description
1 polymer ?
#
loop_
_entity_poly.entity_id
_entity_poly.type
_entity_poly.pdbx_seq_one_letter_code
_entity_poly.pdbx_strand_id
1 'polypeptide(L)'
;MSSMDVQGQGRDQNLDRAEIAKFDGVATDWWDPNGVYKSLHDINPLRVKFIADRADLKGKRVLDVACGVGLLSEAMAHAGAQVTGIDMAPRVLETARRHARQSQLVITYVNSTVEALAAASTTRFDVVSCMELLEHVPDPASVVAACSRLTRPGGDLFFATLNRTFKSVLFAIIGAEYLLRLLPAGTHRWSRFIKPSELRAWALKAALSPMGFSGLQYNPFTRRY
;
A
#
# COMPACT_ATOMS: atom_id res chain seq x y z
N MET A 1 28.50 -3.87 33.25
CA MET A 1 27.42 -2.92 33.52
C MET A 1 27.44 -1.94 32.38
N SER A 2 26.63 -2.03 31.57
CA SER A 2 25.29 -2.06 31.12
C SER A 2 25.29 -1.34 29.77
N SER A 3 25.45 -2.09 28.68
CA SER A 3 25.19 -1.62 27.31
C SER A 3 23.70 -1.93 27.05
N MET A 4 22.84 -0.99 27.41
CA MET A 4 21.40 -1.18 27.32
C MET A 4 20.80 -0.41 26.14
N ASP A 5 20.14 -1.14 25.30
CA ASP A 5 18.83 -0.85 24.68
C ASP A 5 18.48 0.61 24.32
N VAL A 6 19.19 1.16 23.36
CA VAL A 6 18.76 2.39 22.66
C VAL A 6 18.21 2.08 21.25
N GLN A 7 18.23 0.82 20.81
CA GLN A 7 17.86 0.46 19.42
C GLN A 7 16.37 0.07 19.21
N GLY A 8 15.54 0.01 20.27
CA GLY A 8 14.15 -0.46 20.18
C GLY A 8 13.09 0.62 19.97
N GLN A 9 13.33 1.84 20.43
CA GLN A 9 12.25 2.84 20.55
C GLN A 9 11.90 3.64 19.29
N GLY A 10 12.73 3.62 18.26
CA GLY A 10 12.44 4.33 17.00
C GLY A 10 11.67 3.51 15.95
N ARG A 11 11.57 2.19 16.12
CA ARG A 11 10.99 1.28 15.10
C ARG A 11 9.48 1.18 15.14
N ASP A 12 8.84 1.51 16.27
CA ASP A 12 7.42 1.24 16.54
C ASP A 12 6.52 2.49 16.54
N GLN A 13 7.03 3.67 16.25
CA GLN A 13 6.31 4.92 16.50
C GLN A 13 5.16 5.21 15.50
N ASN A 14 5.21 4.67 14.29
CA ASN A 14 4.19 4.92 13.25
C ASN A 14 3.39 3.67 12.90
N LEU A 15 3.02 2.85 13.89
CA LEU A 15 2.27 1.62 13.73
C LEU A 15 0.97 1.63 14.53
N ASP A 16 -0.12 1.25 13.89
CA ASP A 16 -1.37 0.87 14.57
C ASP A 16 -1.41 -0.67 14.67
N ARG A 17 -1.02 -1.20 15.85
CA ARG A 17 -0.95 -2.65 16.09
C ARG A 17 -2.31 -3.34 15.96
N ALA A 18 -3.41 -2.63 16.25
CA ALA A 18 -4.75 -3.18 16.09
C ALA A 18 -5.12 -3.35 14.62
N GLU A 19 -4.73 -2.39 13.77
CA GLU A 19 -4.92 -2.50 12.32
C GLU A 19 -4.09 -3.66 11.76
N ILE A 20 -2.81 -3.79 12.13
CA ILE A 20 -1.95 -4.90 11.68
C ILE A 20 -2.57 -6.25 12.06
N ALA A 21 -3.01 -6.43 13.32
CA ALA A 21 -3.60 -7.67 13.79
C ALA A 21 -4.90 -8.03 13.04
N LYS A 22 -5.70 -7.03 12.68
CA LYS A 22 -6.92 -7.18 11.89
C LYS A 22 -6.64 -7.76 10.50
N PHE A 23 -5.66 -7.21 9.79
CA PHE A 23 -5.27 -7.72 8.46
C PHE A 23 -4.58 -9.08 8.54
N ASP A 24 -3.73 -9.30 9.55
CA ASP A 24 -3.02 -10.56 9.74
C ASP A 24 -3.98 -11.74 10.01
N GLY A 25 -5.12 -11.47 10.68
CA GLY A 25 -6.13 -12.48 11.00
C GLY A 25 -6.88 -13.06 9.81
N VAL A 26 -6.91 -12.37 8.65
CA VAL A 26 -7.70 -12.74 7.46
C VAL A 26 -6.84 -13.05 6.24
N ALA A 27 -5.54 -13.28 6.44
CA ALA A 27 -4.54 -13.39 5.37
C ALA A 27 -4.79 -14.51 4.34
N THR A 28 -5.53 -15.57 4.70
CA THR A 28 -5.74 -16.75 3.84
C THR A 28 -6.70 -16.50 2.69
N ASP A 29 -7.69 -15.63 2.87
CA ASP A 29 -8.83 -15.49 1.95
C ASP A 29 -8.64 -14.38 0.89
N TRP A 30 -7.52 -13.66 0.97
CA TRP A 30 -7.28 -12.50 0.11
C TRP A 30 -7.08 -12.85 -1.37
N TRP A 31 -6.65 -14.06 -1.69
CA TRP A 31 -6.43 -14.49 -3.07
C TRP A 31 -7.68 -15.09 -3.73
N ASP A 32 -8.80 -15.23 -3.01
CA ASP A 32 -10.07 -15.60 -3.64
C ASP A 32 -10.67 -14.40 -4.38
N PRO A 33 -10.71 -14.40 -5.73
CA PRO A 33 -11.24 -13.29 -6.51
C PRO A 33 -12.75 -13.09 -6.36
N ASN A 34 -13.44 -14.06 -5.75
CA ASN A 34 -14.87 -13.99 -5.46
C ASN A 34 -15.15 -13.82 -3.95
N GLY A 35 -14.12 -13.80 -3.14
CA GLY A 35 -14.19 -13.67 -1.68
C GLY A 35 -14.45 -12.24 -1.20
N VAL A 36 -14.25 -12.04 0.10
CA VAL A 36 -14.45 -10.75 0.80
C VAL A 36 -13.60 -9.62 0.19
N TYR A 37 -12.43 -9.96 -0.37
CA TYR A 37 -11.49 -9.00 -0.98
C TYR A 37 -11.61 -8.87 -2.50
N LYS A 38 -12.74 -9.32 -3.08
CA LYS A 38 -13.03 -9.17 -4.51
C LYS A 38 -12.77 -7.75 -5.04
N SER A 39 -13.11 -6.73 -4.26
CA SER A 39 -12.88 -5.34 -4.66
C SER A 39 -11.41 -5.02 -4.93
N LEU A 40 -10.46 -5.63 -4.18
CA LEU A 40 -9.03 -5.46 -4.42
C LEU A 40 -8.60 -6.10 -5.74
N HIS A 41 -9.17 -7.27 -6.08
CA HIS A 41 -8.93 -7.91 -7.38
C HIS A 41 -9.50 -7.09 -8.54
N ASP A 42 -10.68 -6.51 -8.37
CA ASP A 42 -11.34 -5.68 -9.40
C ASP A 42 -10.53 -4.39 -9.69
N ILE A 43 -9.94 -3.76 -8.66
CA ILE A 43 -9.17 -2.51 -8.83
C ILE A 43 -7.70 -2.73 -9.19
N ASN A 44 -7.12 -3.90 -8.91
CA ASN A 44 -5.70 -4.16 -9.12
C ASN A 44 -5.25 -3.94 -10.58
N PRO A 45 -5.98 -4.41 -11.61
CA PRO A 45 -5.63 -4.13 -13.01
C PRO A 45 -5.58 -2.63 -13.33
N LEU A 46 -6.44 -1.83 -12.71
CA LEU A 46 -6.46 -0.37 -12.89
C LEU A 46 -5.27 0.29 -12.23
N ARG A 47 -4.86 -0.18 -11.05
CA ARG A 47 -3.63 0.26 -10.35
C ARG A 47 -2.39 -0.04 -11.18
N VAL A 48 -2.25 -1.28 -11.64
CA VAL A 48 -1.13 -1.68 -12.51
C VAL A 48 -1.07 -0.85 -13.78
N LYS A 49 -2.23 -0.69 -14.46
CA LYS A 49 -2.30 0.14 -15.66
C LYS A 49 -1.91 1.59 -15.37
N PHE A 50 -2.39 2.17 -14.26
CA PHE A 50 -2.05 3.54 -13.88
C PHE A 50 -0.54 3.73 -13.68
N ILE A 51 0.13 2.75 -13.06
CA ILE A 51 1.58 2.74 -12.88
C ILE A 51 2.28 2.54 -14.23
N ALA A 52 1.90 1.51 -15.00
CA ALA A 52 2.56 1.14 -16.26
C ALA A 52 2.42 2.20 -17.35
N ASP A 53 1.33 2.96 -17.36
CA ASP A 53 1.15 4.09 -18.30
C ASP A 53 2.12 5.26 -18.00
N ARG A 54 2.75 5.30 -16.80
CA ARG A 54 3.60 6.41 -16.32
C ARG A 54 5.03 6.03 -16.05
N ALA A 55 5.27 4.76 -15.75
CA ALA A 55 6.59 4.21 -15.45
C ALA A 55 6.77 2.89 -16.22
N ASP A 56 7.86 2.79 -17.00
CA ASP A 56 8.26 1.50 -17.57
C ASP A 56 8.71 0.58 -16.42
N LEU A 57 8.02 -0.56 -16.26
CA LEU A 57 8.31 -1.52 -15.20
C LEU A 57 9.37 -2.55 -15.58
N LYS A 58 9.62 -2.75 -16.87
CA LYS A 58 10.51 -3.80 -17.36
C LYS A 58 11.95 -3.58 -16.88
N GLY A 59 12.47 -4.53 -16.11
CA GLY A 59 13.83 -4.52 -15.56
C GLY A 59 14.04 -3.50 -14.43
N LYS A 60 12.99 -2.76 -14.01
CA LYS A 60 13.09 -1.76 -12.94
C LYS A 60 13.03 -2.39 -11.56
N ARG A 61 13.76 -1.81 -10.62
CA ARG A 61 13.63 -2.13 -9.19
C ARG A 61 12.43 -1.41 -8.62
N VAL A 62 11.47 -2.17 -8.14
CA VAL A 62 10.20 -1.66 -7.60
C VAL A 62 10.10 -1.99 -6.12
N LEU A 63 9.72 -1.01 -5.30
CA LEU A 63 9.32 -1.21 -3.91
C LEU A 63 7.80 -1.09 -3.81
N ASP A 64 7.15 -2.11 -3.28
CA ASP A 64 5.73 -2.12 -2.96
C ASP A 64 5.55 -2.03 -1.44
N VAL A 65 5.10 -0.87 -0.97
CA VAL A 65 4.97 -0.53 0.46
C VAL A 65 3.57 -0.89 0.94
N ALA A 66 3.48 -1.65 2.03
CA ALA A 66 2.26 -2.30 2.51
C ALA A 66 1.68 -3.21 1.43
N CYS A 67 2.53 -4.13 0.94
CA CYS A 67 2.22 -4.97 -0.22
C CYS A 67 1.08 -5.99 0.04
N GLY A 68 0.67 -6.15 1.28
CA GLY A 68 -0.33 -7.12 1.66
C GLY A 68 0.07 -8.54 1.21
N VAL A 69 -0.90 -9.27 0.67
CA VAL A 69 -0.68 -10.63 0.13
C VAL A 69 -0.01 -10.64 -1.25
N GLY A 70 0.46 -9.48 -1.75
CA GLY A 70 1.25 -9.39 -2.97
C GLY A 70 0.47 -9.24 -4.27
N LEU A 71 -0.81 -8.89 -4.26
CA LEU A 71 -1.63 -8.71 -5.46
C LEU A 71 -1.00 -7.74 -6.47
N LEU A 72 -0.58 -6.56 -6.00
CA LEU A 72 0.07 -5.56 -6.85
C LEU A 72 1.52 -5.95 -7.16
N SER A 73 2.24 -6.48 -6.17
CA SER A 73 3.61 -6.96 -6.31
C SER A 73 3.74 -7.98 -7.44
N GLU A 74 2.87 -9.00 -7.47
CA GLU A 74 2.89 -10.03 -8.52
C GLU A 74 2.54 -9.46 -9.89
N ALA A 75 1.55 -8.58 -9.96
CA ALA A 75 1.17 -7.95 -11.22
C ALA A 75 2.32 -7.08 -11.80
N MET A 76 3.07 -6.37 -10.95
CA MET A 76 4.26 -5.62 -11.38
C MET A 76 5.41 -6.55 -11.76
N ALA A 77 5.58 -7.69 -11.08
CA ALA A 77 6.57 -8.71 -11.44
C ALA A 77 6.25 -9.35 -12.79
N HIS A 78 4.98 -9.65 -13.08
CA HIS A 78 4.52 -10.09 -14.40
C HIS A 78 4.79 -9.07 -15.50
N ALA A 79 4.78 -7.76 -15.18
CA ALA A 79 5.18 -6.70 -16.10
C ALA A 79 6.72 -6.57 -16.25
N GLY A 80 7.49 -7.49 -15.63
CA GLY A 80 8.94 -7.58 -15.78
C GLY A 80 9.74 -6.77 -14.74
N ALA A 81 9.12 -6.30 -13.67
CA ALA A 81 9.80 -5.60 -12.60
C ALA A 81 10.54 -6.56 -11.64
N GLN A 82 11.62 -6.06 -11.03
CA GLN A 82 12.30 -6.69 -9.89
C GLN A 82 11.68 -6.13 -8.61
N VAL A 83 10.72 -6.87 -8.03
CA VAL A 83 9.87 -6.36 -6.96
C VAL A 83 10.40 -6.75 -5.58
N THR A 84 10.45 -5.75 -4.68
CA THR A 84 10.55 -5.93 -3.23
C THR A 84 9.24 -5.47 -2.61
N GLY A 85 8.53 -6.34 -1.91
CA GLY A 85 7.33 -6.01 -1.15
C GLY A 85 7.65 -5.92 0.34
N ILE A 86 7.13 -4.92 1.02
CA ILE A 86 7.23 -4.81 2.49
C ILE A 86 5.85 -4.69 3.13
N ASP A 87 5.69 -5.37 4.26
CA ASP A 87 4.48 -5.29 5.08
C ASP A 87 4.81 -5.61 6.55
N MET A 88 3.98 -5.17 7.47
CA MET A 88 4.16 -5.42 8.90
C MET A 88 3.42 -6.66 9.40
N ALA A 89 2.49 -7.22 8.63
CA ALA A 89 1.71 -8.41 8.98
C ALA A 89 2.43 -9.69 8.53
N PRO A 90 3.00 -10.50 9.44
CA PRO A 90 3.85 -11.63 9.05
C PRO A 90 3.08 -12.75 8.34
N ARG A 91 1.81 -13.02 8.72
CA ARG A 91 0.96 -14.05 8.08
C ARG A 91 0.55 -13.63 6.67
N VAL A 92 0.31 -12.34 6.48
CA VAL A 92 0.04 -11.73 5.17
C VAL A 92 1.23 -11.94 4.24
N LEU A 93 2.46 -11.65 4.71
CA LEU A 93 3.69 -11.88 3.94
C LEU A 93 3.97 -13.37 3.67
N GLU A 94 3.61 -14.26 4.59
CA GLU A 94 3.72 -15.70 4.35
C GLU A 94 2.80 -16.14 3.21
N THR A 95 1.57 -15.63 3.19
CA THR A 95 0.62 -15.86 2.09
C THR A 95 1.16 -15.30 0.77
N ALA A 96 1.72 -14.08 0.77
CA ALA A 96 2.35 -13.49 -0.40
C ALA A 96 3.50 -14.37 -0.94
N ARG A 97 4.41 -14.82 -0.06
CA ARG A 97 5.53 -15.70 -0.45
C ARG A 97 5.05 -17.04 -1.04
N ARG A 98 4.00 -17.62 -0.42
CA ARG A 98 3.43 -18.88 -0.89
C ARG A 98 2.84 -18.72 -2.29
N HIS A 99 2.04 -17.67 -2.52
CA HIS A 99 1.39 -17.44 -3.80
C HIS A 99 2.42 -17.10 -4.89
N ALA A 100 3.39 -16.24 -4.62
CA ALA A 100 4.46 -15.92 -5.57
C ALA A 100 5.22 -17.18 -6.01
N ARG A 101 5.50 -18.14 -5.10
CA ARG A 101 6.09 -19.44 -5.48
C ARG A 101 5.17 -20.26 -6.38
N GLN A 102 3.88 -20.29 -6.12
CA GLN A 102 2.89 -20.98 -6.96
C GLN A 102 2.82 -20.36 -8.37
N SER A 103 2.92 -19.04 -8.43
CA SER A 103 2.95 -18.26 -9.69
C SER A 103 4.34 -18.26 -10.37
N GLN A 104 5.33 -18.97 -9.80
CA GLN A 104 6.72 -19.03 -10.30
C GLN A 104 7.39 -17.64 -10.42
N LEU A 105 7.01 -16.71 -9.55
CA LEU A 105 7.57 -15.37 -9.51
C LEU A 105 8.67 -15.25 -8.46
N VAL A 106 9.71 -14.47 -8.79
CA VAL A 106 10.79 -14.13 -7.85
C VAL A 106 10.54 -12.73 -7.30
N ILE A 107 9.97 -12.68 -6.09
CA ILE A 107 9.68 -11.44 -5.38
C ILE A 107 10.31 -11.52 -3.98
N THR A 108 10.99 -10.46 -3.57
CA THR A 108 11.55 -10.35 -2.23
C THR A 108 10.50 -9.74 -1.29
N TYR A 109 10.07 -10.51 -0.27
CA TYR A 109 9.14 -9.99 0.75
C TYR A 109 9.85 -9.82 2.09
N VAL A 110 9.76 -8.61 2.67
CA VAL A 110 10.44 -8.23 3.93
C VAL A 110 9.43 -7.73 4.95
N ASN A 111 9.52 -8.23 6.19
CA ASN A 111 8.72 -7.71 7.29
C ASN A 111 9.39 -6.44 7.84
N SER A 112 8.90 -5.28 7.43
CA SER A 112 9.47 -3.98 7.78
C SER A 112 8.47 -2.86 7.55
N THR A 113 8.60 -1.77 8.31
CA THR A 113 8.01 -0.47 7.92
C THR A 113 8.88 0.20 6.85
N VAL A 114 8.28 1.11 6.11
CA VAL A 114 9.02 1.90 5.11
C VAL A 114 10.04 2.83 5.77
N GLU A 115 9.75 3.34 6.96
CA GLU A 115 10.66 4.18 7.74
C GLU A 115 11.89 3.39 8.21
N ALA A 116 11.68 2.17 8.71
CA ALA A 116 12.78 1.31 9.15
C ALA A 116 13.66 0.90 7.96
N LEU A 117 13.06 0.56 6.81
CA LEU A 117 13.79 0.27 5.59
C LEU A 117 14.60 1.49 5.11
N ALA A 118 14.00 2.69 5.14
CA ALA A 118 14.67 3.93 4.74
C ALA A 118 15.82 4.33 5.68
N ALA A 119 15.76 3.94 6.95
CA ALA A 119 16.81 4.16 7.92
C ALA A 119 17.97 3.15 7.78
N ALA A 120 17.65 1.90 7.42
CA ALA A 120 18.61 0.80 7.39
C ALA A 120 19.29 0.60 6.02
N SER A 121 18.72 1.16 4.93
CA SER A 121 19.14 0.86 3.57
C SER A 121 19.57 2.12 2.80
N THR A 122 20.66 1.98 2.05
CA THR A 122 21.08 2.94 1.00
C THR A 122 20.51 2.61 -0.36
N THR A 123 19.82 1.46 -0.48
CA THR A 123 19.18 1.04 -1.73
C THR A 123 18.11 2.04 -2.14
N ARG A 124 18.08 2.35 -3.44
CA ARG A 124 17.07 3.20 -4.06
C ARG A 124 16.34 2.41 -5.14
N PHE A 125 15.05 2.68 -5.26
CA PHE A 125 14.16 2.03 -6.22
C PHE A 125 13.85 2.98 -7.37
N ASP A 126 13.64 2.42 -8.54
CA ASP A 126 13.21 3.16 -9.74
C ASP A 126 11.75 3.60 -9.61
N VAL A 127 10.93 2.73 -9.03
CA VAL A 127 9.51 2.95 -8.78
C VAL A 127 9.19 2.55 -7.34
N VAL A 128 8.38 3.35 -6.66
CA VAL A 128 7.83 3.02 -5.33
C VAL A 128 6.31 3.13 -5.39
N SER A 129 5.60 2.09 -4.97
CA SER A 129 4.15 2.10 -4.77
C SER A 129 3.81 2.03 -3.29
N CYS A 130 2.79 2.80 -2.88
CA CYS A 130 2.24 2.80 -1.54
C CYS A 130 0.72 2.97 -1.65
N MET A 131 0.02 1.84 -1.68
CA MET A 131 -1.41 1.80 -1.96
C MET A 131 -2.19 1.44 -0.70
N GLU A 132 -3.17 2.30 -0.33
CA GLU A 132 -4.09 2.08 0.80
C GLU A 132 -3.38 1.88 2.16
N LEU A 133 -2.27 2.58 2.40
CA LEU A 133 -1.55 2.54 3.68
C LEU A 133 -1.78 3.80 4.51
N LEU A 134 -1.80 4.96 3.85
CA LEU A 134 -1.70 6.26 4.52
C LEU A 134 -2.83 6.52 5.51
N GLU A 135 -4.03 6.00 5.28
CA GLU A 135 -5.18 6.07 6.17
C GLU A 135 -5.11 5.15 7.40
N HIS A 136 -4.16 4.20 7.40
CA HIS A 136 -4.00 3.19 8.46
C HIS A 136 -2.86 3.50 9.44
N VAL A 137 -2.07 4.55 9.18
CA VAL A 137 -0.94 4.92 10.03
C VAL A 137 -1.22 6.20 10.84
N PRO A 138 -0.58 6.35 12.03
CA PRO A 138 -0.69 7.57 12.83
C PRO A 138 -0.10 8.82 12.15
N ASP A 139 1.03 8.70 11.45
CA ASP A 139 1.72 9.78 10.74
C ASP A 139 1.95 9.45 9.26
N PRO A 140 0.99 9.77 8.36
CA PRO A 140 1.14 9.57 6.93
C PRO A 140 2.30 10.38 6.31
N ALA A 141 2.63 11.54 6.88
CA ALA A 141 3.71 12.38 6.35
C ALA A 141 5.08 11.71 6.52
N SER A 142 5.29 10.97 7.61
CA SER A 142 6.49 10.14 7.82
C SER A 142 6.63 9.07 6.74
N VAL A 143 5.55 8.37 6.40
CA VAL A 143 5.52 7.37 5.32
C VAL A 143 5.90 8.00 3.98
N VAL A 144 5.28 9.14 3.63
CA VAL A 144 5.59 9.86 2.38
C VAL A 144 7.07 10.26 2.32
N ALA A 145 7.62 10.78 3.42
CA ALA A 145 9.03 11.15 3.50
C ALA A 145 9.97 9.93 3.38
N ALA A 146 9.60 8.79 3.97
CA ALA A 146 10.37 7.55 3.87
C ALA A 146 10.35 6.98 2.44
N CYS A 147 9.18 6.97 1.79
CA CYS A 147 9.04 6.58 0.39
C CYS A 147 9.91 7.46 -0.52
N SER A 148 9.91 8.78 -0.30
CA SER A 148 10.77 9.71 -1.04
C SER A 148 12.25 9.36 -0.91
N ARG A 149 12.73 9.09 0.32
CA ARG A 149 14.13 8.68 0.56
C ARG A 149 14.52 7.38 -0.14
N LEU A 150 13.59 6.45 -0.30
CA LEU A 150 13.83 5.17 -0.98
C LEU A 150 13.71 5.25 -2.51
N THR A 151 13.09 6.31 -3.02
CA THR A 151 13.01 6.55 -4.47
C THR A 151 14.30 7.20 -4.95
N ARG A 152 14.87 6.73 -6.07
CA ARG A 152 16.04 7.37 -6.67
C ARG A 152 15.70 8.76 -7.22
N PRO A 153 16.64 9.68 -7.37
CA PRO A 153 16.41 10.91 -8.14
C PRO A 153 15.89 10.59 -9.55
N GLY A 154 14.80 11.25 -9.95
CA GLY A 154 14.12 10.99 -11.22
C GLY A 154 13.37 9.65 -11.28
N GLY A 155 13.15 8.99 -10.17
CA GLY A 155 12.27 7.82 -10.05
C GLY A 155 10.81 8.21 -9.83
N ASP A 156 9.91 7.24 -9.99
CA ASP A 156 8.48 7.43 -9.90
C ASP A 156 7.92 6.94 -8.57
N LEU A 157 6.97 7.69 -8.01
CA LEU A 157 6.34 7.35 -6.73
C LEU A 157 4.82 7.46 -6.86
N PHE A 158 4.12 6.40 -6.51
CA PHE A 158 2.67 6.27 -6.63
C PHE A 158 2.03 6.07 -5.26
N PHE A 159 1.03 6.88 -4.95
CA PHE A 159 0.20 6.72 -3.76
C PHE A 159 -1.25 6.50 -4.14
N ALA A 160 -1.96 5.65 -3.39
CA ALA A 160 -3.41 5.61 -3.39
C ALA A 160 -3.93 5.65 -1.96
N THR A 161 -5.04 6.33 -1.75
CA THR A 161 -5.72 6.43 -0.46
C THR A 161 -7.17 6.85 -0.65
N LEU A 162 -7.99 6.66 0.36
CA LEU A 162 -9.38 7.08 0.36
C LEU A 162 -9.49 8.59 0.57
N ASN A 163 -10.17 9.27 -0.36
CA ASN A 163 -10.38 10.71 -0.25
C ASN A 163 -11.42 11.05 0.83
N ARG A 164 -11.14 12.04 1.68
CA ARG A 164 -12.04 12.53 2.72
C ARG A 164 -13.12 13.43 2.13
N THR A 165 -14.15 12.81 1.54
CA THR A 165 -15.33 13.49 1.00
C THR A 165 -16.61 12.87 1.56
N PHE A 166 -17.72 13.61 1.49
CA PHE A 166 -19.03 13.07 1.88
C PHE A 166 -19.41 11.84 1.02
N LYS A 167 -19.04 11.84 -0.27
CA LYS A 167 -19.25 10.69 -1.15
C LYS A 167 -18.49 9.46 -0.67
N SER A 168 -17.25 9.59 -0.20
CA SER A 168 -16.48 8.44 0.31
C SER A 168 -17.07 7.87 1.60
N VAL A 169 -17.65 8.69 2.48
CA VAL A 169 -18.44 8.20 3.63
C VAL A 169 -19.61 7.36 3.17
N LEU A 170 -20.40 7.92 2.23
CA LEU A 170 -21.61 7.25 1.74
C LEU A 170 -21.29 5.92 1.04
N PHE A 171 -20.26 5.88 0.21
CA PHE A 171 -19.94 4.71 -0.60
C PHE A 171 -18.97 3.74 0.07
N ALA A 172 -17.91 4.21 0.74
CA ALA A 172 -16.93 3.33 1.37
C ALA A 172 -17.40 2.81 2.73
N ILE A 173 -18.03 3.64 3.56
CA ILE A 173 -18.46 3.23 4.89
C ILE A 173 -19.88 2.69 4.83
N ILE A 174 -20.87 3.49 4.43
CA ILE A 174 -22.28 3.08 4.47
C ILE A 174 -22.56 2.04 3.37
N GLY A 175 -22.08 2.27 2.16
CA GLY A 175 -22.31 1.38 1.02
C GLY A 175 -21.54 0.06 1.15
N ALA A 176 -20.23 0.10 1.26
CA ALA A 176 -19.40 -1.10 1.22
C ALA A 176 -19.42 -1.90 2.53
N GLU A 177 -19.42 -1.24 3.69
CA GLU A 177 -19.37 -1.94 4.98
C GLU A 177 -20.75 -2.37 5.48
N TYR A 178 -21.76 -1.50 5.42
CA TYR A 178 -23.06 -1.75 6.05
C TYR A 178 -24.14 -2.24 5.08
N LEU A 179 -24.24 -1.66 3.87
CA LEU A 179 -25.32 -2.01 2.94
C LEU A 179 -24.96 -3.22 2.05
N LEU A 180 -23.79 -3.20 1.42
CA LEU A 180 -23.35 -4.24 0.50
C LEU A 180 -22.51 -5.33 1.16
N ARG A 181 -22.04 -5.10 2.41
CA ARG A 181 -21.19 -6.01 3.18
C ARG A 181 -19.99 -6.55 2.40
N LEU A 182 -19.43 -5.70 1.52
CA LEU A 182 -18.25 -6.01 0.72
C LEU A 182 -16.97 -5.99 1.53
N LEU A 183 -16.99 -5.31 2.69
CA LEU A 183 -15.90 -5.21 3.64
C LEU A 183 -16.42 -5.37 5.07
N PRO A 184 -15.61 -5.87 6.01
CA PRO A 184 -15.99 -5.93 7.43
C PRO A 184 -16.34 -4.55 7.99
N ALA A 185 -17.38 -4.47 8.82
CA ALA A 185 -17.77 -3.23 9.47
C ALA A 185 -16.63 -2.66 10.33
N GLY A 186 -16.42 -1.34 10.26
CA GLY A 186 -15.34 -0.65 10.98
C GLY A 186 -13.96 -0.75 10.30
N THR A 187 -13.92 -1.17 9.02
CA THR A 187 -12.67 -1.19 8.23
C THR A 187 -12.14 0.22 8.03
N HIS A 188 -13.01 1.22 7.86
CA HIS A 188 -12.60 2.58 7.56
C HIS A 188 -13.07 3.58 8.62
N ARG A 189 -12.19 4.49 9.00
CA ARG A 189 -12.48 5.67 9.83
C ARG A 189 -12.39 6.93 8.98
N TRP A 190 -13.50 7.61 8.73
CA TRP A 190 -13.54 8.82 7.91
C TRP A 190 -12.53 9.90 8.31
N SER A 191 -12.27 10.03 9.61
CA SER A 191 -11.29 10.99 10.15
C SER A 191 -9.86 10.72 9.67
N ARG A 192 -9.57 9.49 9.23
CA ARG A 192 -8.26 9.07 8.71
C ARG A 192 -8.17 9.18 7.18
N PHE A 193 -9.26 9.45 6.48
CA PHE A 193 -9.22 9.65 5.03
C PHE A 193 -8.44 10.92 4.69
N ILE A 194 -7.71 10.90 3.58
CA ILE A 194 -6.72 11.91 3.23
C ILE A 194 -7.22 12.75 2.06
N LYS A 195 -7.18 14.07 2.20
CA LYS A 195 -7.50 14.98 1.10
C LYS A 195 -6.33 15.05 0.12
N PRO A 196 -6.59 15.19 -1.19
CA PRO A 196 -5.53 15.41 -2.17
C PRO A 196 -4.59 16.58 -1.83
N SER A 197 -5.12 17.64 -1.20
CA SER A 197 -4.32 18.80 -0.75
C SER A 197 -3.36 18.46 0.38
N GLU A 198 -3.73 17.55 1.29
CA GLU A 198 -2.87 17.07 2.39
C GLU A 198 -1.73 16.22 1.83
N LEU A 199 -2.06 15.25 0.97
CA LEU A 199 -1.05 14.41 0.31
C LEU A 199 -0.09 15.25 -0.53
N ARG A 200 -0.60 16.24 -1.27
CA ARG A 200 0.23 17.19 -2.02
C ARG A 200 1.19 17.96 -1.11
N ALA A 201 0.71 18.45 0.02
CA ALA A 201 1.55 19.20 0.96
C ALA A 201 2.67 18.32 1.55
N TRP A 202 2.38 17.07 1.92
CA TRP A 202 3.39 16.13 2.41
C TRP A 202 4.39 15.77 1.32
N ALA A 203 3.95 15.56 0.09
CA ALA A 203 4.83 15.27 -1.04
C ALA A 203 5.81 16.44 -1.30
N LEU A 204 5.32 17.68 -1.35
CA LEU A 204 6.17 18.86 -1.51
C LEU A 204 7.18 19.01 -0.36
N LYS A 205 6.76 18.74 0.87
CA LYS A 205 7.63 18.76 2.07
C LYS A 205 8.72 17.69 2.01
N ALA A 206 8.43 16.56 1.35
CA ALA A 206 9.36 15.47 1.10
C ALA A 206 10.20 15.65 -0.17
N ALA A 207 10.27 16.88 -0.73
CA ALA A 207 11.00 17.23 -1.96
C ALA A 207 10.55 16.44 -3.21
N LEU A 208 9.30 15.99 -3.24
CA LEU A 208 8.68 15.36 -4.40
C LEU A 208 7.99 16.41 -5.28
N SER A 209 7.87 16.12 -6.57
CA SER A 209 7.13 16.94 -7.55
C SER A 209 5.81 16.22 -7.92
N PRO A 210 4.67 16.57 -7.31
CA PRO A 210 3.40 15.92 -7.63
C PRO A 210 2.98 16.19 -9.08
N MET A 211 2.90 15.15 -9.90
CA MET A 211 2.61 15.23 -11.34
C MET A 211 1.10 15.28 -11.63
N GLY A 212 0.26 14.72 -10.74
CA GLY A 212 -1.18 14.75 -10.92
C GLY A 212 -1.92 13.82 -9.97
N PHE A 213 -3.25 13.94 -10.01
CA PHE A 213 -4.17 13.09 -9.27
C PHE A 213 -5.17 12.46 -10.23
N SER A 214 -5.54 11.22 -9.97
CA SER A 214 -6.62 10.52 -10.67
C SER A 214 -7.58 9.95 -9.64
N GLY A 215 -8.87 9.96 -9.96
CA GLY A 215 -9.90 9.39 -9.10
C GLY A 215 -10.37 8.05 -9.65
N LEU A 216 -10.56 7.09 -8.75
CA LEU A 216 -11.25 5.84 -9.03
C LEU A 216 -12.65 5.90 -8.42
N GLN A 217 -13.68 5.59 -9.20
CA GLN A 217 -15.06 5.59 -8.73
C GLN A 217 -15.74 4.26 -9.08
N TYR A 218 -16.40 3.67 -8.09
CA TYR A 218 -17.25 2.50 -8.30
C TYR A 218 -18.63 2.93 -8.75
N ASN A 219 -19.12 2.33 -9.84
CA ASN A 219 -20.48 2.50 -10.31
C ASN A 219 -21.36 1.31 -9.82
N PRO A 220 -22.29 1.52 -8.89
CA PRO A 220 -23.07 0.44 -8.30
C PRO A 220 -24.07 -0.18 -9.29
N PHE A 221 -24.48 0.54 -10.34
CA PHE A 221 -25.40 0.01 -11.35
C PHE A 221 -24.70 -0.94 -12.32
N THR A 222 -23.51 -0.60 -12.77
CA THR A 222 -22.72 -1.47 -13.68
C THR A 222 -21.81 -2.44 -12.93
N ARG A 223 -21.66 -2.27 -11.60
CA ARG A 223 -20.73 -3.01 -10.73
C ARG A 223 -19.27 -2.97 -11.23
N ARG A 224 -18.86 -1.82 -11.81
CA ARG A 224 -17.50 -1.59 -12.35
C ARG A 224 -16.91 -0.32 -11.80
N TYR A 225 -15.57 -0.25 -11.84
CA TYR A 225 -14.79 0.95 -11.57
C TYR A 225 -14.51 1.72 -12.85
#